data_7b14c70e1c226cc9a42d47ba47b600f1
#
_entry.id   7b14c70e1c226cc9a42d47ba47b600f1
#
_cell.length_a   1.000
_cell.length_b   1.000
_cell.length_c   1.000
_cell.angle_alpha   90.00
_cell.angle_beta   90.00
_cell.angle_gamma   90.00
#
_symmetry.space_group_name_H-M   'P 1'
#
loop_
_entity.id
_entity.type
_entity.pdbx_description
1 polymer ?
#
loop_
_entity_poly.entity_id
_entity_poly.type
_entity_poly.pdbx_seq_one_letter_code
_entity_poly.pdbx_strand_id
1 'polypeptide(L)'
;MSNVITMIPVRLAATRLPNKPLRDINGKPLIRHVYEHVKAAIKGDVCIACGDKEIKDVAESFGAMCVLTDPNLPSGTDRIATALKEIDPDGTKYDIAVNFQGDNINVDPAINNRLIKIIEETDCDLATCGMVFKSREDAENPNNVKIVMGLEKGETQGRAVYFTRSLAPYIRDAEKCPYQDYYHHIGIYVFKTSVLMKFPQMGEAVLEKREKLEQLRFLQNGYHVQALIVDKIKLIETAPADINTIEELEAYRKLGV
;
A
#
# COMPACT_ATOMS: atom_id res chain seq x y z
N MET A 1 -20.56 -3.37 -11.35
CA MET A 1 -19.17 -2.90 -11.23
C MET A 1 -19.11 -2.05 -9.96
N SER A 2 -18.17 -2.34 -9.11
CA SER A 2 -17.98 -1.61 -7.85
C SER A 2 -17.52 -0.16 -8.10
N ASN A 3 -17.99 0.76 -7.28
CA ASN A 3 -17.52 2.13 -7.28
C ASN A 3 -16.19 2.20 -6.52
N VAL A 4 -15.11 2.53 -7.22
CA VAL A 4 -13.74 2.51 -6.69
C VAL A 4 -13.24 3.93 -6.44
N ILE A 5 -12.58 4.13 -5.30
CA ILE A 5 -11.78 5.31 -5.04
C ILE A 5 -10.34 4.94 -4.70
N THR A 6 -9.37 5.61 -5.30
CA THR A 6 -7.97 5.52 -4.89
C THR A 6 -7.62 6.68 -3.98
N MET A 7 -7.11 6.35 -2.82
CA MET A 7 -6.69 7.29 -1.78
C MET A 7 -5.16 7.32 -1.71
N ILE A 8 -4.58 8.51 -1.82
CA ILE A 8 -3.13 8.72 -1.77
C ILE A 8 -2.78 9.48 -0.48
N PRO A 9 -2.35 8.78 0.59
CA PRO A 9 -1.97 9.44 1.85
C PRO A 9 -0.62 10.13 1.72
N VAL A 10 -0.54 11.40 2.15
CA VAL A 10 0.70 12.18 2.13
C VAL A 10 0.78 13.16 3.30
N ARG A 11 2.02 13.47 3.73
CA ARG A 11 2.33 14.54 4.68
C ARG A 11 3.73 15.09 4.45
N LEU A 12 4.00 16.33 4.88
CA LEU A 12 5.32 16.95 4.76
C LEU A 12 6.33 16.37 5.75
N ALA A 13 5.88 15.91 6.90
CA ALA A 13 6.72 15.39 7.97
C ALA A 13 7.39 14.06 7.56
N ALA A 14 8.52 14.17 6.86
CA ALA A 14 9.40 13.06 6.49
C ALA A 14 10.81 13.34 7.03
N THR A 15 11.32 12.47 7.90
CA THR A 15 12.61 12.68 8.59
C THR A 15 13.81 12.56 7.65
N ARG A 16 13.77 11.61 6.71
CA ARG A 16 14.87 11.33 5.77
C ARG A 16 14.89 12.26 4.54
N LEU A 17 13.74 12.72 4.09
CA LEU A 17 13.60 13.63 2.94
C LEU A 17 12.52 14.69 3.25
N PRO A 18 12.87 15.83 3.85
CA PRO A 18 11.91 16.89 4.17
C PRO A 18 11.15 17.38 2.94
N ASN A 19 9.84 17.65 3.11
CA ASN A 19 8.93 18.08 2.05
C ASN A 19 8.85 17.10 0.87
N LYS A 20 9.07 15.81 1.13
CA LYS A 20 9.12 14.75 0.11
C LYS A 20 8.04 14.87 -0.97
N PRO A 21 6.73 14.99 -0.66
CA PRO A 21 5.67 15.02 -1.68
C PRO A 21 5.78 16.19 -2.66
N LEU A 22 6.39 17.30 -2.22
CA LEU A 22 6.52 18.54 -3.00
C LEU A 22 7.88 18.67 -3.70
N ARG A 23 8.77 17.67 -3.55
CA ARG A 23 10.06 17.68 -4.26
C ARG A 23 9.85 17.60 -5.75
N ASP A 24 10.49 18.52 -6.45
CA ASP A 24 10.46 18.56 -7.91
C ASP A 24 11.18 17.36 -8.52
N ILE A 25 10.53 16.76 -9.51
CA ILE A 25 11.10 15.74 -10.41
C ILE A 25 10.78 16.19 -11.82
N ASN A 26 11.79 16.67 -12.54
CA ASN A 26 11.68 17.08 -13.94
C ASN A 26 10.52 18.07 -14.21
N GLY A 27 10.34 19.08 -13.33
CA GLY A 27 9.34 20.12 -13.46
C GLY A 27 7.97 19.82 -12.85
N LYS A 28 7.81 18.67 -12.17
CA LYS A 28 6.58 18.32 -11.46
C LYS A 28 6.88 17.86 -10.03
N PRO A 29 6.04 18.17 -9.02
CA PRO A 29 6.20 17.62 -7.69
C PRO A 29 5.96 16.10 -7.68
N LEU A 30 6.65 15.37 -6.79
CA LEU A 30 6.51 13.92 -6.64
C LEU A 30 5.05 13.46 -6.57
N ILE A 31 4.23 14.14 -5.75
CA ILE A 31 2.81 13.77 -5.58
C ILE A 31 2.01 13.85 -6.89
N ARG A 32 2.36 14.76 -7.79
CA ARG A 32 1.72 14.87 -9.10
C ARG A 32 2.05 13.69 -10.01
N HIS A 33 3.30 13.22 -10.02
CA HIS A 33 3.68 12.02 -10.74
C HIS A 33 2.88 10.81 -10.27
N VAL A 34 2.82 10.60 -8.96
CA VAL A 34 2.04 9.49 -8.36
C VAL A 34 0.56 9.60 -8.74
N TYR A 35 -0.03 10.80 -8.59
CA TYR A 35 -1.43 11.04 -8.95
C TYR A 35 -1.72 10.75 -10.42
N GLU A 36 -0.89 11.26 -11.34
CA GLU A 36 -1.05 11.05 -12.79
C GLU A 36 -0.93 9.56 -13.16
N HIS A 37 0.02 8.82 -12.56
CA HIS A 37 0.17 7.38 -12.78
C HIS A 37 -1.07 6.58 -12.32
N VAL A 38 -1.55 6.87 -11.12
CA VAL A 38 -2.75 6.24 -10.57
C VAL A 38 -3.96 6.54 -11.43
N LYS A 39 -4.16 7.82 -11.78
CA LYS A 39 -5.31 8.29 -12.58
C LYS A 39 -5.37 7.65 -13.97
N ALA A 40 -4.20 7.34 -14.54
CA ALA A 40 -4.12 6.69 -15.85
C ALA A 40 -4.41 5.17 -15.79
N ALA A 41 -4.09 4.50 -14.67
CA ALA A 41 -4.08 3.03 -14.59
C ALA A 41 -5.29 2.44 -13.85
N ILE A 42 -5.88 3.16 -12.90
CA ILE A 42 -6.98 2.66 -12.06
C ILE A 42 -8.27 3.40 -12.41
N LYS A 43 -9.33 2.64 -12.68
CA LYS A 43 -10.65 3.23 -12.90
C LYS A 43 -11.25 3.72 -11.58
N GLY A 44 -11.95 4.85 -11.64
CA GLY A 44 -12.63 5.45 -10.50
C GLY A 44 -12.08 6.82 -10.12
N ASP A 45 -12.50 7.29 -8.96
CA ASP A 45 -12.04 8.56 -8.42
C ASP A 45 -10.65 8.42 -7.77
N VAL A 46 -9.88 9.51 -7.80
CA VAL A 46 -8.57 9.58 -7.12
C VAL A 46 -8.58 10.78 -6.19
N CYS A 47 -8.29 10.54 -4.91
CA CYS A 47 -8.23 11.56 -3.88
C CYS A 47 -6.87 11.56 -3.16
N ILE A 48 -6.28 12.72 -3.01
CA ILE A 48 -5.09 12.92 -2.18
C ILE A 48 -5.56 13.25 -0.75
N ALA A 49 -5.25 12.38 0.20
CA ALA A 49 -5.48 12.60 1.63
C ALA A 49 -4.22 13.23 2.24
N CYS A 50 -4.19 14.54 2.43
CA CYS A 50 -2.99 15.27 2.87
C CYS A 50 -3.10 15.72 4.33
N GLY A 51 -1.93 15.84 4.99
CA GLY A 51 -1.82 16.37 6.34
C GLY A 51 -1.52 17.87 6.40
N ASP A 52 -1.21 18.49 5.28
CA ASP A 52 -0.63 19.84 5.23
C ASP A 52 -1.32 20.68 4.15
N LYS A 53 -1.58 21.95 4.49
CA LYS A 53 -2.27 22.87 3.58
C LYS A 53 -1.46 23.12 2.30
N GLU A 54 -0.15 23.16 2.38
CA GLU A 54 0.75 23.36 1.24
C GLU A 54 0.61 22.23 0.21
N ILE A 55 0.43 20.98 0.67
CA ILE A 55 0.17 19.84 -0.22
C ILE A 55 -1.18 20.00 -0.89
N LYS A 56 -2.22 20.42 -0.12
CA LYS A 56 -3.56 20.65 -0.66
C LYS A 56 -3.54 21.70 -1.76
N ASP A 57 -2.94 22.87 -1.50
CA ASP A 57 -2.87 23.97 -2.45
C ASP A 57 -2.18 23.53 -3.78
N VAL A 58 -1.09 22.75 -3.66
CA VAL A 58 -0.39 22.18 -4.82
C VAL A 58 -1.25 21.14 -5.55
N ALA A 59 -1.92 20.23 -4.82
CA ALA A 59 -2.78 19.21 -5.43
C ALA A 59 -3.96 19.82 -6.20
N GLU A 60 -4.61 20.80 -5.62
CA GLU A 60 -5.72 21.53 -6.26
C GLU A 60 -5.26 22.31 -7.49
N SER A 61 -4.01 22.81 -7.53
CA SER A 61 -3.45 23.54 -8.67
C SER A 61 -3.38 22.71 -9.97
N PHE A 62 -3.30 21.38 -9.85
CA PHE A 62 -3.36 20.47 -11.01
C PHE A 62 -4.70 19.68 -11.12
N GLY A 63 -5.74 20.12 -10.39
CA GLY A 63 -7.10 19.60 -10.50
C GLY A 63 -7.35 18.28 -9.77
N ALA A 64 -6.51 17.90 -8.81
CA ALA A 64 -6.75 16.73 -7.99
C ALA A 64 -7.79 16.99 -6.90
N MET A 65 -8.68 16.02 -6.66
CA MET A 65 -9.49 15.99 -5.44
C MET A 65 -8.54 15.84 -4.26
N CYS A 66 -8.65 16.71 -3.26
CA CYS A 66 -7.79 16.68 -2.09
C CYS A 66 -8.56 16.95 -0.80
N VAL A 67 -8.34 16.12 0.21
CA VAL A 67 -8.90 16.27 1.56
C VAL A 67 -7.78 16.57 2.54
N LEU A 68 -7.93 17.67 3.30
CA LEU A 68 -7.01 18.04 4.37
C LEU A 68 -7.43 17.32 5.66
N THR A 69 -6.53 16.54 6.23
CA THR A 69 -6.73 15.77 7.46
C THR A 69 -5.79 16.25 8.55
N ASP A 70 -5.98 15.80 9.79
CA ASP A 70 -5.05 16.11 10.89
C ASP A 70 -3.63 15.61 10.53
N PRO A 71 -2.60 16.48 10.58
CA PRO A 71 -1.21 16.10 10.32
C PRO A 71 -0.68 15.03 11.28
N ASN A 72 -1.25 14.93 12.49
CA ASN A 72 -0.81 14.03 13.55
C ASN A 72 -1.46 12.63 13.51
N LEU A 73 -2.25 12.32 12.49
CA LEU A 73 -2.83 10.97 12.36
C LEU A 73 -1.72 9.91 12.37
N PRO A 74 -1.93 8.79 13.10
CA PRO A 74 -0.89 7.80 13.38
C PRO A 74 -0.31 7.15 12.13
N SER A 75 -1.15 6.86 11.12
CA SER A 75 -0.74 6.12 9.92
C SER A 75 -1.37 6.67 8.64
N GLY A 76 -0.87 6.17 7.50
CA GLY A 76 -1.47 6.42 6.19
C GLY A 76 -2.89 5.86 6.11
N THR A 77 -3.14 4.70 6.71
CA THR A 77 -4.45 4.06 6.74
C THR A 77 -5.45 4.87 7.57
N ASP A 78 -5.07 5.41 8.73
CA ASP A 78 -5.93 6.32 9.51
C ASP A 78 -6.27 7.58 8.68
N ARG A 79 -5.30 8.11 7.94
CA ARG A 79 -5.47 9.31 7.09
C ARG A 79 -6.48 9.08 5.96
N ILE A 80 -6.34 7.99 5.21
CA ILE A 80 -7.29 7.69 4.14
C ILE A 80 -8.67 7.33 4.67
N ALA A 81 -8.78 6.66 5.80
CA ALA A 81 -10.05 6.36 6.45
C ALA A 81 -10.78 7.65 6.89
N THR A 82 -10.05 8.61 7.46
CA THR A 82 -10.57 9.92 7.85
C THR A 82 -11.04 10.71 6.62
N ALA A 83 -10.22 10.78 5.58
CA ALA A 83 -10.57 11.48 4.34
C ALA A 83 -11.76 10.83 3.63
N LEU A 84 -11.81 9.48 3.59
CA LEU A 84 -12.93 8.76 3.01
C LEU A 84 -14.24 9.09 3.72
N LYS A 85 -14.24 9.14 5.05
CA LYS A 85 -15.42 9.49 5.83
C LYS A 85 -15.92 10.92 5.58
N GLU A 86 -15.04 11.85 5.19
CA GLU A 86 -15.42 13.21 4.82
C GLU A 86 -16.12 13.26 3.47
N ILE A 87 -15.65 12.50 2.47
CA ILE A 87 -16.19 12.50 1.11
C ILE A 87 -17.34 11.52 0.88
N ASP A 88 -17.50 10.54 1.75
CA ASP A 88 -18.54 9.52 1.74
C ASP A 88 -19.00 9.20 3.17
N PRO A 89 -19.65 10.16 3.87
CA PRO A 89 -19.98 10.03 5.28
C PRO A 89 -20.96 8.87 5.57
N ASP A 90 -21.82 8.56 4.63
CA ASP A 90 -22.82 7.50 4.74
C ASP A 90 -22.30 6.13 4.26
N GLY A 91 -21.13 6.09 3.63
CA GLY A 91 -20.51 4.86 3.10
C GLY A 91 -21.30 4.23 1.95
N THR A 92 -21.98 5.04 1.13
CA THR A 92 -22.84 4.56 0.04
C THR A 92 -22.32 4.90 -1.36
N LYS A 93 -21.33 5.78 -1.45
CA LYS A 93 -20.78 6.25 -2.72
C LYS A 93 -19.73 5.31 -3.29
N TYR A 94 -18.89 4.74 -2.43
CA TYR A 94 -17.79 3.88 -2.85
C TYR A 94 -17.86 2.51 -2.15
N ASP A 95 -17.64 1.45 -2.92
CA ASP A 95 -17.60 0.07 -2.45
C ASP A 95 -16.18 -0.36 -2.05
N ILE A 96 -15.19 0.14 -2.81
CA ILE A 96 -13.78 -0.27 -2.72
C ILE A 96 -12.88 0.97 -2.61
N ALA A 97 -11.94 0.93 -1.66
CA ALA A 97 -10.90 1.92 -1.49
C ALA A 97 -9.51 1.31 -1.72
N VAL A 98 -8.73 1.91 -2.62
CA VAL A 98 -7.33 1.58 -2.86
C VAL A 98 -6.45 2.50 -2.02
N ASN A 99 -5.52 1.96 -1.24
CA ASN A 99 -4.45 2.72 -0.58
C ASN A 99 -3.20 2.67 -1.45
N PHE A 100 -2.88 3.76 -2.12
CA PHE A 100 -1.68 3.90 -2.94
C PHE A 100 -0.75 4.95 -2.30
N GLN A 101 0.42 4.52 -1.83
CA GLN A 101 1.32 5.40 -1.08
C GLN A 101 1.83 6.56 -1.94
N GLY A 102 1.90 7.76 -1.36
CA GLY A 102 2.30 8.99 -2.07
C GLY A 102 3.78 9.09 -2.46
N ASP A 103 4.58 8.07 -2.14
CA ASP A 103 5.99 7.92 -2.53
C ASP A 103 6.24 6.79 -3.54
N ASN A 104 5.22 6.00 -3.87
CA ASN A 104 5.29 4.88 -4.80
C ASN A 104 5.33 5.33 -6.28
N ILE A 105 6.31 6.15 -6.64
CA ILE A 105 6.39 6.75 -7.98
C ILE A 105 6.64 5.72 -9.09
N ASN A 106 7.31 4.60 -8.77
CA ASN A 106 7.68 3.56 -9.72
C ASN A 106 6.97 2.22 -9.46
N VAL A 107 5.99 2.20 -8.60
CA VAL A 107 5.14 1.02 -8.41
C VAL A 107 4.06 1.00 -9.49
N ASP A 108 3.88 -0.16 -10.13
CA ASP A 108 2.84 -0.34 -11.17
C ASP A 108 1.43 -0.26 -10.56
N PRO A 109 0.65 0.79 -10.82
CA PRO A 109 -0.69 0.91 -10.27
C PRO A 109 -1.66 -0.15 -10.81
N ALA A 110 -1.36 -0.80 -11.94
CA ALA A 110 -2.19 -1.85 -12.52
C ALA A 110 -2.32 -3.09 -11.61
N ILE A 111 -1.39 -3.30 -10.68
CA ILE A 111 -1.48 -4.35 -9.64
C ILE A 111 -2.78 -4.18 -8.85
N ASN A 112 -3.19 -2.93 -8.58
CA ASN A 112 -4.40 -2.67 -7.82
C ASN A 112 -5.67 -3.15 -8.55
N ASN A 113 -5.70 -3.16 -9.88
CA ASN A 113 -6.83 -3.71 -10.63
C ASN A 113 -7.00 -5.23 -10.37
N ARG A 114 -5.90 -5.97 -10.17
CA ARG A 114 -5.95 -7.39 -9.78
C ARG A 114 -6.46 -7.55 -8.34
N LEU A 115 -6.02 -6.68 -7.42
CA LEU A 115 -6.49 -6.68 -6.03
C LEU A 115 -7.96 -6.29 -5.91
N ILE A 116 -8.44 -5.31 -6.70
CA ILE A 116 -9.85 -4.93 -6.80
C ILE A 116 -10.68 -6.15 -7.24
N LYS A 117 -10.22 -6.87 -8.27
CA LYS A 117 -10.89 -8.08 -8.74
C LYS A 117 -10.98 -9.16 -7.65
N ILE A 118 -9.95 -9.32 -6.83
CA ILE A 118 -9.98 -10.24 -5.69
C ILE A 118 -11.08 -9.85 -4.70
N ILE A 119 -11.22 -8.55 -4.37
CA ILE A 119 -12.30 -8.08 -3.50
C ILE A 119 -13.68 -8.34 -4.11
N GLU A 120 -13.83 -8.18 -5.43
CA GLU A 120 -15.10 -8.41 -6.13
C GLU A 120 -15.46 -9.90 -6.24
N GLU A 121 -14.48 -10.78 -6.38
CA GLU A 121 -14.69 -12.21 -6.64
C GLU A 121 -14.63 -13.11 -5.39
N THR A 122 -14.18 -12.58 -4.25
CA THR A 122 -14.04 -13.33 -3.00
C THR A 122 -14.76 -12.63 -1.85
N ASP A 123 -14.93 -13.34 -0.73
CA ASP A 123 -15.51 -12.74 0.49
C ASP A 123 -14.45 -12.15 1.42
N CYS A 124 -13.31 -11.71 0.89
CA CYS A 124 -12.30 -11.06 1.71
C CYS A 124 -12.68 -9.61 2.04
N ASP A 125 -12.14 -9.12 3.14
CA ASP A 125 -12.35 -7.76 3.63
C ASP A 125 -11.34 -6.76 3.05
N LEU A 126 -10.13 -7.25 2.81
CA LEU A 126 -9.05 -6.51 2.18
C LEU A 126 -8.12 -7.46 1.41
N ALA A 127 -7.45 -6.89 0.42
CA ALA A 127 -6.44 -7.59 -0.38
C ALA A 127 -5.12 -6.82 -0.36
N THR A 128 -4.01 -7.56 -0.39
CA THR A 128 -2.66 -7.01 -0.49
C THR A 128 -1.84 -7.81 -1.50
N CYS A 129 -0.58 -7.45 -1.72
CA CYS A 129 0.30 -8.23 -2.57
C CYS A 129 1.65 -8.52 -1.94
N GLY A 130 2.35 -9.46 -2.53
CA GLY A 130 3.71 -9.83 -2.19
C GLY A 130 4.46 -10.37 -3.39
N MET A 131 5.74 -10.66 -3.16
CA MET A 131 6.64 -11.29 -4.12
C MET A 131 7.36 -12.45 -3.46
N VAL A 132 7.80 -13.43 -4.25
CA VAL A 132 8.71 -14.46 -3.74
C VAL A 132 10.07 -13.81 -3.42
N PHE A 133 10.63 -14.11 -2.26
CA PHE A 133 11.99 -13.70 -1.94
C PHE A 133 13.00 -14.36 -2.87
N LYS A 134 13.96 -13.61 -3.36
CA LYS A 134 15.01 -14.12 -4.26
C LYS A 134 16.12 -14.85 -3.52
N SER A 135 16.30 -14.57 -2.24
CA SER A 135 17.29 -15.22 -1.39
C SER A 135 16.75 -15.46 0.03
N ARG A 136 17.33 -16.44 0.70
CA ARG A 136 17.04 -16.71 2.11
C ARG A 136 17.55 -15.58 3.02
N GLU A 137 18.66 -14.97 2.68
CA GLU A 137 19.22 -13.82 3.40
C GLU A 137 18.26 -12.64 3.43
N ASP A 138 17.64 -12.30 2.28
CA ASP A 138 16.61 -11.26 2.22
C ASP A 138 15.39 -11.62 3.07
N ALA A 139 15.00 -12.89 3.10
CA ALA A 139 13.88 -13.35 3.92
C ALA A 139 14.20 -13.35 5.44
N GLU A 140 15.45 -13.55 5.84
CA GLU A 140 15.91 -13.47 7.23
C GLU A 140 16.00 -12.02 7.73
N ASN A 141 16.14 -11.04 6.84
CA ASN A 141 16.19 -9.63 7.20
C ASN A 141 14.85 -9.17 7.84
N PRO A 142 14.84 -8.71 9.11
CA PRO A 142 13.60 -8.31 9.79
C PRO A 142 12.97 -7.02 9.23
N ASN A 143 13.69 -6.26 8.42
CA ASN A 143 13.12 -5.10 7.73
C ASN A 143 12.22 -5.51 6.55
N ASN A 144 12.44 -6.69 6.00
CA ASN A 144 11.60 -7.26 4.96
C ASN A 144 10.47 -8.07 5.60
N VAL A 145 9.25 -7.58 5.52
CA VAL A 145 8.09 -8.22 6.14
C VAL A 145 7.69 -9.47 5.35
N LYS A 146 7.41 -10.57 6.05
CA LYS A 146 6.92 -11.82 5.45
C LYS A 146 5.40 -11.87 5.49
N ILE A 147 4.79 -12.41 4.42
CA ILE A 147 3.41 -12.88 4.44
C ILE A 147 3.45 -14.40 4.67
N VAL A 148 2.80 -14.85 5.74
CA VAL A 148 2.60 -16.28 5.97
C VAL A 148 1.29 -16.70 5.30
N MET A 149 1.40 -17.54 4.29
CA MET A 149 0.27 -18.09 3.54
C MET A 149 0.61 -19.49 3.00
N GLY A 150 -0.39 -20.33 2.81
CA GLY A 150 -0.24 -21.61 2.16
C GLY A 150 -0.74 -21.53 0.71
N LEU A 151 0.16 -21.71 -0.25
CA LEU A 151 -0.18 -21.79 -1.67
C LEU A 151 0.19 -23.15 -2.20
N GLU A 152 -0.70 -23.77 -2.93
CA GLU A 152 -0.41 -24.98 -3.72
C GLU A 152 0.42 -24.62 -4.96
N LYS A 153 1.05 -25.63 -5.54
CA LYS A 153 1.90 -25.42 -6.71
C LYS A 153 1.12 -24.78 -7.87
N GLY A 154 1.59 -23.60 -8.28
CA GLY A 154 0.97 -22.83 -9.36
C GLY A 154 -0.09 -21.82 -8.92
N GLU A 155 -0.47 -21.82 -7.65
CA GLU A 155 -1.31 -20.76 -7.10
C GLU A 155 -0.49 -19.50 -6.85
N THR A 156 -1.12 -18.36 -7.12
CA THR A 156 -0.53 -17.03 -6.87
C THR A 156 -1.38 -16.17 -5.94
N GLN A 157 -2.49 -16.71 -5.44
CA GLN A 157 -3.44 -16.01 -4.58
C GLN A 157 -3.92 -16.93 -3.47
N GLY A 158 -3.98 -16.41 -2.25
CA GLY A 158 -4.49 -17.14 -1.10
C GLY A 158 -4.71 -16.27 0.13
N ARG A 159 -5.21 -16.87 1.19
CA ARG A 159 -5.42 -16.19 2.46
C ARG A 159 -4.09 -15.91 3.14
N ALA A 160 -3.85 -14.65 3.53
CA ALA A 160 -2.78 -14.29 4.45
C ALA A 160 -3.17 -14.71 5.87
N VAL A 161 -2.38 -15.62 6.45
CA VAL A 161 -2.60 -16.15 7.80
C VAL A 161 -1.93 -15.26 8.85
N TYR A 162 -0.75 -14.71 8.53
CA TYR A 162 0.00 -13.82 9.41
C TYR A 162 0.97 -12.95 8.62
N PHE A 163 1.40 -11.84 9.24
CA PHE A 163 2.49 -11.00 8.76
C PHE A 163 3.53 -10.89 9.86
N THR A 164 4.82 -11.02 9.52
CA THR A 164 5.88 -11.04 10.54
C THR A 164 7.22 -10.53 10.01
N ARG A 165 8.02 -9.99 10.94
CA ARG A 165 9.43 -9.66 10.67
C ARG A 165 10.36 -10.86 10.81
N SER A 166 9.92 -11.89 11.54
CA SER A 166 10.67 -13.15 11.67
C SER A 166 10.60 -13.98 10.40
N LEU A 167 11.59 -14.85 10.16
CA LEU A 167 11.51 -15.85 9.11
C LEU A 167 10.40 -16.86 9.45
N ALA A 168 9.33 -16.88 8.67
CA ALA A 168 8.19 -17.78 8.85
C ALA A 168 7.53 -18.07 7.48
N PRO A 169 6.94 -19.30 7.33
CA PRO A 169 6.88 -20.38 8.29
C PRO A 169 8.22 -21.10 8.50
N TYR A 170 8.37 -21.82 9.62
CA TYR A 170 9.53 -22.70 9.82
C TYR A 170 9.38 -23.94 8.95
N ILE A 171 10.40 -24.24 8.16
CA ILE A 171 10.44 -25.44 7.29
C ILE A 171 11.24 -26.51 8.04
N ARG A 172 10.53 -27.51 8.61
CA ARG A 172 11.15 -28.54 9.45
C ARG A 172 12.05 -29.49 8.68
N ASP A 173 11.58 -30.02 7.57
CA ASP A 173 12.29 -31.02 6.76
C ASP A 173 12.50 -30.43 5.34
N ALA A 174 13.35 -29.38 5.26
CA ALA A 174 13.53 -28.59 4.02
C ALA A 174 13.92 -29.46 2.80
N GLU A 175 14.72 -30.54 3.01
CA GLU A 175 15.12 -31.45 1.93
C GLU A 175 13.93 -32.22 1.29
N LYS A 176 12.83 -32.35 2.04
CA LYS A 176 11.62 -33.09 1.61
C LYS A 176 10.43 -32.19 1.35
N CYS A 177 10.49 -30.93 1.74
CA CYS A 177 9.40 -29.98 1.58
C CYS A 177 9.39 -29.40 0.17
N PRO A 178 8.32 -29.57 -0.62
CA PRO A 178 8.19 -29.00 -1.95
C PRO A 178 7.86 -27.49 -1.93
N TYR A 179 7.42 -26.97 -0.76
CA TYR A 179 6.98 -25.59 -0.57
C TYR A 179 8.02 -24.84 0.25
N GLN A 180 9.02 -24.25 -0.41
CA GLN A 180 10.15 -23.58 0.24
C GLN A 180 10.14 -22.07 0.07
N ASP A 181 9.15 -21.52 -0.62
CA ASP A 181 9.08 -20.09 -0.89
C ASP A 181 8.70 -19.29 0.36
N TYR A 182 9.39 -18.18 0.55
CA TYR A 182 9.00 -17.13 1.47
C TYR A 182 8.46 -15.94 0.67
N TYR A 183 7.40 -15.32 1.17
CA TYR A 183 6.73 -14.22 0.46
C TYR A 183 7.00 -12.90 1.15
N HIS A 184 7.61 -11.97 0.40
CA HIS A 184 7.85 -10.60 0.82
C HIS A 184 6.56 -9.78 0.69
N HIS A 185 6.10 -9.20 1.77
CA HIS A 185 4.94 -8.30 1.76
C HIS A 185 5.27 -6.96 1.11
N ILE A 186 4.43 -6.55 0.17
CA ILE A 186 4.45 -5.22 -0.44
C ILE A 186 3.27 -4.43 0.10
N GLY A 187 3.54 -3.26 0.69
CA GLY A 187 2.56 -2.43 1.40
C GLY A 187 1.51 -1.75 0.52
N ILE A 188 0.92 -2.49 -0.40
CA ILE A 188 -0.19 -2.07 -1.26
C ILE A 188 -1.45 -2.74 -0.74
N TYR A 189 -2.55 -1.98 -0.60
CA TYR A 189 -3.79 -2.50 -0.07
C TYR A 189 -5.00 -2.02 -0.84
N VAL A 190 -5.97 -2.91 -0.96
CA VAL A 190 -7.32 -2.62 -1.42
C VAL A 190 -8.30 -3.09 -0.35
N PHE A 191 -9.26 -2.27 0.02
CA PHE A 191 -10.20 -2.50 1.11
C PHE A 191 -11.65 -2.45 0.63
N LYS A 192 -12.54 -3.23 1.22
CA LYS A 192 -13.94 -2.82 1.30
C LYS A 192 -14.02 -1.51 2.09
N THR A 193 -14.71 -0.50 1.58
CA THR A 193 -14.81 0.83 2.26
C THR A 193 -15.40 0.71 3.65
N SER A 194 -16.38 -0.17 3.84
CA SER A 194 -16.99 -0.47 5.14
C SER A 194 -16.00 -1.00 6.20
N VAL A 195 -14.90 -1.64 5.75
CA VAL A 195 -13.82 -2.13 6.63
C VAL A 195 -12.82 -1.01 6.93
N LEU A 196 -12.39 -0.28 5.89
CA LEU A 196 -11.47 0.84 6.04
C LEU A 196 -11.99 1.91 7.00
N MET A 197 -13.27 2.28 6.89
CA MET A 197 -13.90 3.29 7.76
C MET A 197 -13.94 2.90 9.24
N LYS A 198 -13.83 1.61 9.56
CA LYS A 198 -13.76 1.13 10.96
C LYS A 198 -12.34 1.16 11.53
N PHE A 199 -11.31 1.27 10.68
CA PHE A 199 -9.91 1.15 11.11
C PHE A 199 -9.52 2.08 12.27
N PRO A 200 -9.84 3.40 12.26
CA PRO A 200 -9.48 4.29 13.35
C PRO A 200 -10.12 3.92 14.70
N GLN A 201 -11.23 3.19 14.67
CA GLN A 201 -11.99 2.79 15.88
C GLN A 201 -11.52 1.45 16.45
N MET A 202 -10.75 0.65 15.71
CA MET A 202 -10.27 -0.68 16.17
C MET A 202 -9.24 -0.56 17.30
N GLY A 203 -8.57 0.60 17.45
CA GLY A 203 -7.44 0.73 18.35
C GLY A 203 -6.20 -0.07 17.90
N GLU A 204 -5.04 0.27 18.41
CA GLU A 204 -3.80 -0.41 18.08
C GLU A 204 -3.76 -1.81 18.70
N ALA A 205 -3.63 -2.84 17.87
CA ALA A 205 -3.68 -4.25 18.27
C ALA A 205 -2.36 -4.70 18.95
N VAL A 206 -2.42 -5.75 19.79
CA VAL A 206 -1.24 -6.25 20.52
C VAL A 206 -0.16 -6.75 19.56
N LEU A 207 -0.55 -7.48 18.51
CA LEU A 207 0.37 -8.01 17.51
C LEU A 207 0.98 -6.88 16.66
N GLU A 208 0.17 -5.89 16.30
CA GLU A 208 0.62 -4.67 15.64
C GLU A 208 1.70 -3.93 16.45
N LYS A 209 1.49 -3.77 17.78
CA LYS A 209 2.47 -3.15 18.67
C LYS A 209 3.81 -3.89 18.71
N ARG A 210 3.75 -5.22 18.68
CA ARG A 210 4.95 -6.09 18.74
C ARG A 210 5.74 -6.05 17.45
N GLU A 211 5.08 -6.25 16.32
CA GLU A 211 5.73 -6.37 15.00
C GLU A 211 5.90 -4.99 14.32
N LYS A 212 5.20 -3.94 14.81
CA LYS A 212 5.09 -2.63 14.15
C LYS A 212 4.57 -2.77 12.71
N LEU A 213 3.49 -3.55 12.57
CA LEU A 213 2.82 -3.88 11.32
C LEU A 213 1.31 -3.62 11.45
N GLU A 214 0.83 -2.54 10.84
CA GLU A 214 -0.58 -2.09 10.97
C GLU A 214 -1.59 -3.10 10.44
N GLN A 215 -1.25 -3.89 9.45
CA GLN A 215 -2.14 -4.91 8.89
C GLN A 215 -2.49 -6.04 9.86
N LEU A 216 -1.71 -6.22 10.92
CA LEU A 216 -2.02 -7.17 11.99
C LEU A 216 -3.24 -6.72 12.81
N ARG A 217 -3.61 -5.44 12.79
CA ARG A 217 -4.84 -4.95 13.39
C ARG A 217 -6.06 -5.59 12.75
N PHE A 218 -6.07 -5.71 11.43
CA PHE A 218 -7.16 -6.39 10.72
C PHE A 218 -7.22 -7.87 11.08
N LEU A 219 -6.10 -8.60 11.00
CA LEU A 219 -6.07 -10.03 11.33
C LEU A 219 -6.50 -10.30 12.78
N GLN A 220 -6.01 -9.52 13.76
CA GLN A 220 -6.37 -9.69 15.17
C GLN A 220 -7.85 -9.40 15.45
N ASN A 221 -8.49 -8.56 14.65
CA ASN A 221 -9.93 -8.29 14.71
C ASN A 221 -10.77 -9.24 13.84
N GLY A 222 -10.18 -10.31 13.31
CA GLY A 222 -10.90 -11.38 12.60
C GLY A 222 -11.22 -11.07 11.14
N TYR A 223 -10.67 -10.01 10.55
CA TYR A 223 -10.85 -9.68 9.14
C TYR A 223 -10.12 -10.67 8.23
N HIS A 224 -10.74 -10.95 7.10
CA HIS A 224 -10.20 -11.84 6.08
C HIS A 224 -9.32 -11.09 5.09
N VAL A 225 -8.02 -11.39 5.11
CA VAL A 225 -7.02 -10.79 4.22
C VAL A 225 -6.65 -11.77 3.12
N GLN A 226 -6.80 -11.37 1.85
CA GLN A 226 -6.26 -12.10 0.70
C GLN A 226 -4.92 -11.47 0.29
N ALA A 227 -3.97 -12.31 -0.16
CA ALA A 227 -2.73 -11.83 -0.73
C ALA A 227 -2.52 -12.42 -2.13
N LEU A 228 -2.01 -11.56 -3.02
CA LEU A 228 -1.63 -11.88 -4.39
C LEU A 228 -0.12 -11.88 -4.51
N ILE A 229 0.47 -12.97 -4.99
CA ILE A 229 1.90 -13.01 -5.31
C ILE A 229 2.09 -12.56 -6.75
N VAL A 230 2.94 -11.56 -6.93
CA VAL A 230 3.28 -10.97 -8.23
C VAL A 230 4.77 -11.16 -8.53
N ASP A 231 5.11 -11.27 -9.81
CA ASP A 231 6.50 -11.46 -10.24
C ASP A 231 7.25 -10.11 -10.27
N LYS A 232 6.50 -9.01 -10.44
CA LYS A 232 7.05 -7.68 -10.64
C LYS A 232 6.13 -6.61 -10.05
N ILE A 233 6.74 -5.59 -9.45
CA ILE A 233 6.01 -4.42 -8.90
C ILE A 233 6.44 -3.09 -9.53
N LYS A 234 7.61 -3.02 -10.15
CA LYS A 234 8.16 -1.78 -10.71
C LYS A 234 7.78 -1.59 -12.16
N LEU A 235 7.52 -0.35 -12.56
CA LEU A 235 7.42 0.07 -13.94
C LEU A 235 8.80 0.05 -14.62
N ILE A 236 9.81 0.57 -13.94
CA ILE A 236 11.21 0.65 -14.39
C ILE A 236 12.07 -0.16 -13.42
N GLU A 237 12.62 -1.30 -13.88
CA GLU A 237 13.37 -2.22 -13.02
C GLU A 237 14.62 -1.58 -12.37
N THR A 238 15.33 -0.72 -13.09
CA THR A 238 16.55 -0.07 -12.63
C THR A 238 16.31 1.09 -11.65
N ALA A 239 15.06 1.56 -11.53
CA ALA A 239 14.69 2.65 -10.64
C ALA A 239 14.27 2.15 -9.25
N PRO A 240 14.40 2.96 -8.18
CA PRO A 240 13.75 2.68 -6.89
C PRO A 240 12.23 2.57 -7.06
N ALA A 241 11.57 1.72 -6.27
CA ALA A 241 10.11 1.61 -6.28
C ALA A 241 9.45 2.86 -5.69
N ASP A 242 10.05 3.37 -4.64
CA ASP A 242 9.64 4.54 -3.85
C ASP A 242 10.82 5.49 -3.65
N ILE A 243 10.52 6.71 -3.26
CA ILE A 243 11.53 7.74 -2.97
C ILE A 243 11.50 8.04 -1.47
N ASN A 244 12.60 7.73 -0.77
CA ASN A 244 12.77 7.97 0.66
C ASN A 244 14.01 8.78 1.00
N THR A 245 14.99 8.85 0.09
CA THR A 245 16.26 9.54 0.28
C THR A 245 16.53 10.51 -0.87
N ILE A 246 17.51 11.39 -0.69
CA ILE A 246 17.93 12.32 -1.74
C ILE A 246 18.61 11.58 -2.91
N GLU A 247 19.33 10.50 -2.62
CA GLU A 247 20.01 9.67 -3.62
C GLU A 247 19.00 8.99 -4.56
N GLU A 248 17.89 8.46 -3.99
CA GLU A 248 16.79 7.86 -4.74
C GLU A 248 16.09 8.92 -5.60
N LEU A 249 15.86 10.12 -5.07
CA LEU A 249 15.30 11.25 -5.81
C LEU A 249 16.18 11.62 -7.01
N GLU A 250 17.50 11.77 -6.80
CA GLU A 250 18.45 12.10 -7.87
C GLU A 250 18.57 10.98 -8.90
N ALA A 251 18.52 9.72 -8.45
CA ALA A 251 18.50 8.58 -9.37
C ALA A 251 17.27 8.63 -10.28
N TYR A 252 16.09 8.97 -9.72
CA TYR A 252 14.86 9.06 -10.49
C TYR A 252 14.87 10.25 -11.48
N ARG A 253 15.40 11.41 -11.06
CA ARG A 253 15.56 12.60 -11.94
C ARG A 253 16.38 12.30 -13.19
N LYS A 254 17.45 11.49 -13.05
CA LYS A 254 18.34 11.11 -14.15
C LYS A 254 17.67 10.24 -15.23
N LEU A 255 16.53 9.62 -14.93
CA LEU A 255 15.80 8.82 -15.89
C LEU A 255 15.07 9.67 -16.94
N GLY A 256 14.84 10.96 -16.68
CA GLY A 256 14.19 11.87 -17.64
C GLY A 256 12.69 11.59 -17.86
N VAL A 257 12.05 10.88 -16.95
CA VAL A 257 10.61 10.51 -17.00
C VAL A 257 9.77 11.49 -16.20
#